data_f4ab0aa8eaf58e50bba3c313bb5ab6e5
#
_entry.id   f4ab0aa8eaf58e50bba3c313bb5ab6e5
#
_cell.length_a   1.000
_cell.length_b   1.000
_cell.length_c   1.000
_cell.angle_alpha   90.00
_cell.angle_beta   90.00
_cell.angle_gamma   90.00
#
_symmetry.space_group_name_H-M   'P 1'
#
loop_
_entity.id
_entity.type
_entity.pdbx_description
1 polymer ?
#
loop_
_entity_poly.entity_id
_entity_poly.type
_entity_poly.pdbx_seq_one_letter_code
_entity_poly.pdbx_strand_id
1 'polypeptide(L)'
;WEQRKLGEVLISLQNNTLSRADLSNETGVAKNVHYGDVLIKFGEVLDVSKENLPMILDKSVLSKYNASFLQNGDVIVADTAEDLTVGKCSEIAGLNDEVVLSGLHTIPYRPVEKFASGYLGYYLNSNMYHNQLIPLMQGIKVTSISKSAMQNTDIVYPKSVEEQSRIGNYFQSLDSLITLHQ
;
A
#
# COMPACT_ATOMS: atom_id res chain seq x y z
N TRP A 1 15.22 16.23 9.08
CA TRP A 1 14.19 15.20 9.14
C TRP A 1 13.09 15.65 10.09
N GLU A 2 11.86 15.24 9.83
CA GLU A 2 10.68 15.58 10.61
C GLU A 2 10.04 14.32 11.17
N GLN A 3 9.55 14.38 12.41
CA GLN A 3 8.78 13.32 13.05
C GLN A 3 7.35 13.81 13.24
N ARG A 4 6.39 13.00 12.81
CA ARG A 4 4.94 13.27 12.95
C ARG A 4 4.19 11.95 13.17
N LYS A 5 2.92 12.03 13.56
CA LYS A 5 2.05 10.86 13.55
C LYS A 5 1.67 10.46 12.12
N LEU A 6 1.61 9.15 11.86
CA LEU A 6 1.23 8.66 10.53
C LEU A 6 -0.10 9.28 10.08
N GLY A 7 -1.11 9.32 10.95
CA GLY A 7 -2.43 9.86 10.63
C GLY A 7 -2.49 11.37 10.35
N GLU A 8 -1.41 12.11 10.64
CA GLU A 8 -1.29 13.53 10.27
C GLU A 8 -0.69 13.70 8.87
N VAL A 9 0.05 12.70 8.40
CA VAL A 9 0.78 12.72 7.12
C VAL A 9 0.03 11.93 6.04
N LEU A 10 -0.64 10.85 6.46
CA LEU A 10 -1.36 9.95 5.58
C LEU A 10 -2.83 9.84 6.01
N ILE A 11 -3.76 10.32 5.18
CA ILE A 11 -5.19 10.12 5.41
C ILE A 11 -5.63 8.74 4.92
N SER A 12 -6.45 8.05 5.69
CA SER A 12 -6.98 6.76 5.27
C SER A 12 -8.17 6.91 4.34
N LEU A 13 -8.20 6.13 3.28
CA LEU A 13 -9.33 5.99 2.37
C LEU A 13 -10.18 4.77 2.76
N GLN A 14 -11.28 4.55 2.03
CA GLN A 14 -12.08 3.33 2.15
C GLN A 14 -11.50 2.21 1.27
N ASN A 15 -11.45 1.01 1.81
CA ASN A 15 -11.24 -0.22 1.05
C ASN A 15 -12.59 -0.89 0.75
N ASN A 16 -12.66 -1.69 -0.30
CA ASN A 16 -13.82 -2.53 -0.55
C ASN A 16 -13.70 -3.87 0.21
N THR A 17 -14.82 -4.59 0.29
CA THR A 17 -14.93 -5.86 1.03
C THR A 17 -15.15 -7.06 0.12
N LEU A 18 -14.85 -6.93 -1.18
CA LEU A 18 -15.02 -8.00 -2.15
C LEU A 18 -14.02 -9.12 -1.89
N SER A 19 -14.51 -10.34 -1.87
CA SER A 19 -13.66 -11.54 -1.79
C SER A 19 -13.07 -11.87 -3.17
N ARG A 20 -12.08 -12.77 -3.21
CA ARG A 20 -11.53 -13.22 -4.51
C ARG A 20 -12.57 -13.86 -5.43
N ALA A 21 -13.63 -14.46 -4.87
CA ALA A 21 -14.72 -15.05 -5.65
C ALA A 21 -15.58 -14.01 -6.38
N ASP A 22 -15.55 -12.75 -5.92
CA ASP A 22 -16.29 -11.62 -6.50
C ASP A 22 -15.48 -10.89 -7.60
N LEU A 23 -14.27 -11.36 -7.88
CA LEU A 23 -13.33 -10.73 -8.82
C LEU A 23 -13.15 -11.60 -10.07
N SER A 24 -12.84 -10.96 -11.19
CA SER A 24 -12.50 -11.59 -12.46
C SER A 24 -11.03 -11.34 -12.82
N ASN A 25 -10.40 -12.29 -13.49
CA ASN A 25 -9.05 -12.10 -14.03
C ASN A 25 -9.04 -11.61 -15.50
N GLU A 26 -10.23 -11.46 -16.10
CA GLU A 26 -10.33 -11.13 -17.53
C GLU A 26 -10.84 -9.70 -17.75
N THR A 27 -12.02 -9.38 -17.24
CA THR A 27 -12.71 -8.12 -17.52
C THR A 27 -13.36 -7.55 -16.26
N GLY A 28 -13.55 -6.24 -16.24
CA GLY A 28 -14.27 -5.55 -15.16
C GLY A 28 -14.28 -4.03 -15.34
N VAL A 29 -14.83 -3.36 -14.37
CA VAL A 29 -15.01 -1.89 -14.37
C VAL A 29 -13.94 -1.18 -13.56
N ALA A 30 -13.21 -1.89 -12.69
CA ALA A 30 -12.13 -1.36 -11.89
C ALA A 30 -11.15 -2.48 -11.54
N LYS A 31 -9.88 -2.14 -11.38
CA LYS A 31 -8.85 -3.05 -10.83
C LYS A 31 -8.95 -3.10 -9.31
N ASN A 32 -8.60 -4.23 -8.71
CA ASN A 32 -8.64 -4.43 -7.26
C ASN A 32 -7.28 -4.86 -6.72
N VAL A 33 -6.81 -4.23 -5.65
CA VAL A 33 -5.58 -4.63 -4.96
C VAL A 33 -5.96 -5.40 -3.68
N HIS A 34 -5.73 -6.71 -3.69
CA HIS A 34 -6.07 -7.60 -2.59
C HIS A 34 -4.89 -7.75 -1.62
N TYR A 35 -5.17 -7.84 -0.30
CA TYR A 35 -4.11 -7.95 0.74
C TYR A 35 -3.12 -9.08 0.49
N GLY A 36 -3.60 -10.25 0.05
CA GLY A 36 -2.74 -11.40 -0.22
C GLY A 36 -1.73 -11.15 -1.34
N ASP A 37 -2.09 -10.32 -2.34
CA ASP A 37 -1.16 -9.94 -3.40
C ASP A 37 -0.13 -8.93 -2.89
N VAL A 38 -0.51 -8.02 -2.00
CA VAL A 38 0.43 -7.11 -1.31
C VAL A 38 1.44 -7.90 -0.47
N LEU A 39 0.99 -8.94 0.23
CA LEU A 39 1.87 -9.76 1.07
C LEU A 39 2.87 -10.58 0.26
N ILE A 40 2.45 -11.17 -0.88
CA ILE A 40 3.19 -12.24 -1.55
C ILE A 40 3.75 -11.80 -2.91
N LYS A 41 2.98 -11.03 -3.68
CA LYS A 41 3.26 -10.77 -5.10
C LYS A 41 3.93 -9.42 -5.33
N PHE A 42 3.48 -8.38 -4.65
CA PHE A 42 3.95 -7.03 -4.91
C PHE A 42 5.13 -6.66 -4.00
N GLY A 43 6.03 -5.86 -4.56
CA GLY A 43 7.11 -5.21 -3.82
C GLY A 43 6.66 -3.91 -3.16
N GLU A 44 7.64 -3.10 -2.82
CA GLU A 44 7.47 -1.80 -2.18
C GLU A 44 6.72 -0.80 -3.06
N VAL A 45 6.84 -0.95 -4.38
CA VAL A 45 6.14 -0.16 -5.39
C VAL A 45 5.33 -1.08 -6.29
N LEU A 46 4.03 -0.82 -6.39
CA LEU A 46 3.11 -1.50 -7.31
C LEU A 46 2.89 -0.63 -8.55
N ASP A 47 3.55 -0.97 -9.64
CA ASP A 47 3.28 -0.37 -10.96
C ASP A 47 2.06 -1.04 -11.58
N VAL A 48 0.89 -0.40 -11.45
CA VAL A 48 -0.40 -0.94 -11.89
C VAL A 48 -0.52 -1.07 -13.42
N SER A 49 0.38 -0.44 -14.18
CA SER A 49 0.44 -0.58 -15.64
C SER A 49 1.10 -1.89 -16.08
N LYS A 50 1.94 -2.47 -15.22
CA LYS A 50 2.71 -3.68 -15.51
C LYS A 50 2.14 -4.94 -14.87
N GLU A 51 1.29 -4.76 -13.83
CA GLU A 51 0.74 -5.87 -13.09
C GLU A 51 -0.66 -6.25 -13.57
N ASN A 52 -0.89 -7.56 -13.68
CA ASN A 52 -2.23 -8.07 -13.95
C ASN A 52 -3.01 -8.15 -12.63
N LEU A 53 -3.83 -7.13 -12.36
CA LEU A 53 -4.67 -7.03 -11.18
C LEU A 53 -6.05 -7.64 -11.46
N PRO A 54 -6.66 -8.33 -10.48
CA PRO A 54 -8.02 -8.80 -10.61
C PRO A 54 -9.00 -7.65 -10.77
N MET A 55 -10.07 -7.90 -11.51
CA MET A 55 -11.06 -6.89 -11.92
C MET A 55 -12.36 -7.04 -11.14
N ILE A 56 -12.96 -5.92 -10.79
CA ILE A 56 -14.26 -5.84 -10.15
C ILE A 56 -15.33 -5.79 -11.24
N LEU A 57 -16.33 -6.67 -11.18
CA LEU A 57 -17.43 -6.76 -12.16
C LEU A 57 -18.60 -5.82 -11.84
N ASP A 58 -18.88 -5.62 -10.56
CA ASP A 58 -20.02 -4.83 -10.10
C ASP A 58 -19.80 -3.33 -10.30
N LYS A 59 -20.57 -2.74 -11.22
CA LYS A 59 -20.54 -1.29 -11.52
C LYS A 59 -20.96 -0.40 -10.34
N SER A 60 -21.72 -0.91 -9.38
CA SER A 60 -22.18 -0.13 -8.22
C SER A 60 -21.02 0.31 -7.33
N VAL A 61 -19.90 -0.41 -7.39
CA VAL A 61 -18.64 -0.11 -6.69
C VAL A 61 -18.09 1.27 -7.08
N LEU A 62 -18.24 1.67 -8.34
CA LEU A 62 -17.72 2.96 -8.82
C LEU A 62 -18.39 4.14 -8.12
N SER A 63 -19.70 4.08 -7.88
CA SER A 63 -20.42 5.13 -7.15
C SER A 63 -20.18 5.05 -5.64
N LYS A 64 -20.10 3.83 -5.08
CA LYS A 64 -19.93 3.60 -3.64
C LYS A 64 -18.56 4.05 -3.14
N TYR A 65 -17.49 3.87 -3.92
CA TYR A 65 -16.11 4.12 -3.53
C TYR A 65 -15.43 5.25 -4.34
N ASN A 66 -16.18 6.12 -4.99
CA ASN A 66 -15.66 7.18 -5.86
C ASN A 66 -14.65 8.11 -5.17
N ALA A 67 -14.81 8.36 -3.87
CA ALA A 67 -13.88 9.17 -3.08
C ALA A 67 -12.59 8.43 -2.69
N SER A 68 -12.53 7.14 -2.96
CA SER A 68 -11.42 6.25 -2.55
C SER A 68 -10.71 5.58 -3.73
N PHE A 69 -10.95 6.08 -4.96
CA PHE A 69 -10.13 5.66 -6.10
C PHE A 69 -8.68 6.00 -5.83
N LEU A 70 -7.82 5.01 -6.02
CA LEU A 70 -6.39 5.17 -5.78
C LEU A 70 -5.74 6.10 -6.78
N GLN A 71 -4.67 6.74 -6.35
CA GLN A 71 -3.85 7.65 -7.14
C GLN A 71 -2.38 7.24 -7.02
N ASN A 72 -1.54 7.69 -7.95
CA ASN A 72 -0.09 7.53 -7.83
C ASN A 72 0.40 8.18 -6.52
N GLY A 73 1.21 7.44 -5.76
CA GLY A 73 1.70 7.84 -4.45
C GLY A 73 0.81 7.41 -3.27
N ASP A 74 -0.40 6.89 -3.50
CA ASP A 74 -1.17 6.24 -2.44
C ASP A 74 -0.46 4.96 -2.00
N VAL A 75 -0.59 4.60 -0.72
CA VAL A 75 0.01 3.39 -0.16
C VAL A 75 -1.09 2.44 0.30
N ILE A 76 -0.99 1.18 -0.09
CA ILE A 76 -1.89 0.12 0.36
C ILE A 76 -1.16 -0.77 1.35
N VAL A 77 -1.69 -0.88 2.55
CA VAL A 77 -1.14 -1.69 3.64
C VAL A 77 -2.01 -2.92 3.85
N ALA A 78 -1.41 -4.10 3.92
CA ALA A 78 -2.10 -5.32 4.33
C ALA A 78 -2.33 -5.30 5.85
N ASP A 79 -3.59 -5.29 6.29
CA ASP A 79 -3.95 -5.20 7.71
C ASP A 79 -3.97 -6.55 8.41
N THR A 80 -3.85 -7.65 7.67
CA THR A 80 -3.98 -9.02 8.17
C THR A 80 -2.98 -9.93 7.46
N ALA A 81 -2.33 -10.81 8.22
CA ALA A 81 -1.46 -11.89 7.73
C ALA A 81 -1.43 -13.05 8.73
N GLU A 82 -0.83 -14.19 8.33
CA GLU A 82 -0.63 -15.35 9.20
C GLU A 82 0.67 -15.26 10.04
N ASP A 83 1.44 -14.21 9.85
CA ASP A 83 2.73 -13.97 10.51
C ASP A 83 2.97 -12.46 10.79
N LEU A 84 4.21 -12.07 11.06
CA LEU A 84 4.61 -10.69 11.34
C LEU A 84 4.72 -9.81 10.10
N THR A 85 4.34 -10.28 8.92
CA THR A 85 4.30 -9.46 7.69
C THR A 85 3.09 -8.52 7.62
N VAL A 86 2.19 -8.57 8.61
CA VAL A 86 1.15 -7.56 8.80
C VAL A 86 1.76 -6.17 8.76
N GLY A 87 1.15 -5.27 8.02
CA GLY A 87 1.69 -3.92 7.80
C GLY A 87 2.58 -3.79 6.57
N LYS A 88 2.90 -4.91 5.86
CA LYS A 88 3.54 -4.83 4.55
C LYS A 88 2.69 -3.98 3.62
N CYS A 89 3.34 -3.14 2.83
CA CYS A 89 2.64 -2.21 1.97
C CYS A 89 3.23 -2.15 0.56
N SER A 90 2.46 -1.56 -0.35
CA SER A 90 2.91 -1.20 -1.69
C SER A 90 2.45 0.22 -2.02
N GLU A 91 3.35 1.05 -2.51
CA GLU A 91 3.04 2.38 -3.03
C GLU A 91 2.57 2.26 -4.48
N ILE A 92 1.47 2.93 -4.82
CA ILE A 92 0.87 2.90 -6.16
C ILE A 92 1.66 3.77 -7.13
N ALA A 93 2.01 3.19 -8.27
CA ALA A 93 2.66 3.87 -9.39
C ALA A 93 2.07 3.39 -10.73
N GLY A 94 2.39 4.10 -11.82
CA GLY A 94 2.02 3.71 -13.18
C GLY A 94 0.52 3.82 -13.47
N LEU A 95 -0.25 4.49 -12.61
CA LEU A 95 -1.68 4.69 -12.81
C LEU A 95 -1.90 5.80 -13.85
N ASN A 96 -2.68 5.51 -14.87
CA ASN A 96 -3.14 6.46 -15.90
C ASN A 96 -4.63 6.73 -15.74
N ASP A 97 -5.46 6.19 -16.65
CA ASP A 97 -6.90 6.44 -16.67
C ASP A 97 -7.72 5.32 -15.99
N GLU A 98 -7.07 4.27 -15.53
CA GLU A 98 -7.77 3.13 -14.91
C GLU A 98 -8.26 3.47 -13.50
N VAL A 99 -9.42 2.94 -13.15
CA VAL A 99 -9.90 2.96 -11.77
C VAL A 99 -9.29 1.79 -11.02
N VAL A 100 -8.62 2.09 -9.90
CA VAL A 100 -8.04 1.08 -9.00
C VAL A 100 -8.59 1.30 -7.59
N LEU A 101 -8.99 0.23 -6.94
CA LEU A 101 -9.54 0.23 -5.59
C LEU A 101 -8.73 -0.69 -4.67
N SER A 102 -8.62 -0.28 -3.43
CA SER A 102 -8.08 -1.08 -2.35
C SER A 102 -9.11 -2.13 -1.93
N GLY A 103 -8.69 -3.37 -1.80
CA GLY A 103 -9.54 -4.54 -1.59
C GLY A 103 -9.68 -4.95 -0.12
N LEU A 104 -10.24 -6.13 0.07
CA LEU A 104 -10.43 -6.74 1.39
C LEU A 104 -9.11 -6.85 2.16
N HIS A 105 -9.17 -6.60 3.47
CA HIS A 105 -8.03 -6.65 4.39
C HIS A 105 -6.86 -5.76 3.99
N THR A 106 -7.18 -4.58 3.47
CA THR A 106 -6.20 -3.54 3.20
C THR A 106 -6.59 -2.21 3.85
N ILE A 107 -5.61 -1.40 4.19
CA ILE A 107 -5.79 -0.01 4.61
C ILE A 107 -5.12 0.88 3.56
N PRO A 108 -5.90 1.54 2.71
CA PRO A 108 -5.35 2.51 1.76
C PRO A 108 -5.10 3.86 2.45
N TYR A 109 -3.94 4.43 2.19
CA TYR A 109 -3.54 5.74 2.69
C TYR A 109 -3.16 6.68 1.54
N ARG A 110 -3.55 7.93 1.67
CA ARG A 110 -3.17 9.03 0.75
C ARG A 110 -2.33 10.05 1.47
N PRO A 111 -1.13 10.40 0.96
CA PRO A 111 -0.33 11.47 1.52
C PRO A 111 -1.05 12.83 1.44
N VAL A 112 -0.99 13.61 2.54
CA VAL A 112 -1.54 14.98 2.57
C VAL A 112 -0.59 16.00 1.95
N GLU A 113 0.66 15.63 1.78
CA GLU A 113 1.71 16.41 1.13
C GLU A 113 2.44 15.56 0.08
N LYS A 114 3.21 16.21 -0.79
CA LYS A 114 3.93 15.52 -1.85
C LYS A 114 5.14 14.75 -1.31
N PHE A 115 5.18 13.46 -1.55
CA PHE A 115 6.35 12.60 -1.39
C PHE A 115 6.99 12.26 -2.74
N ALA A 116 8.27 11.88 -2.71
CA ALA A 116 8.92 11.32 -3.87
C ALA A 116 8.34 9.92 -4.15
N SER A 117 8.11 9.62 -5.43
CA SER A 117 7.57 8.32 -5.85
C SER A 117 8.49 7.18 -5.39
N GLY A 118 7.89 6.14 -4.83
CA GLY A 118 8.56 4.96 -4.28
C GLY A 118 9.08 5.14 -2.85
N TYR A 119 9.25 6.36 -2.36
CA TYR A 119 9.83 6.61 -1.03
C TYR A 119 9.01 5.98 0.10
N LEU A 120 7.70 6.20 0.11
CA LEU A 120 6.82 5.71 1.18
C LEU A 120 6.76 4.19 1.19
N GLY A 121 6.73 3.53 0.03
CA GLY A 121 6.74 2.09 -0.07
C GLY A 121 7.97 1.47 0.59
N TYR A 122 9.17 1.98 0.30
CA TYR A 122 10.40 1.52 0.94
C TYR A 122 10.47 1.88 2.41
N TYR A 123 10.09 3.11 2.79
CA TYR A 123 10.17 3.56 4.17
C TYR A 123 9.25 2.75 5.10
N LEU A 124 7.98 2.58 4.73
CA LEU A 124 6.99 1.89 5.57
C LEU A 124 7.25 0.38 5.67
N ASN A 125 7.92 -0.23 4.68
CA ASN A 125 8.38 -1.62 4.75
C ASN A 125 9.72 -1.78 5.48
N SER A 126 10.43 -0.69 5.77
CA SER A 126 11.71 -0.76 6.48
C SER A 126 11.52 -1.24 7.93
N ASN A 127 12.53 -1.93 8.46
CA ASN A 127 12.53 -2.31 9.88
C ASN A 127 12.39 -1.11 10.82
N MET A 128 12.88 0.06 10.41
CA MET A 128 12.77 1.29 11.20
C MET A 128 11.31 1.65 11.49
N TYR A 129 10.44 1.52 10.50
CA TYR A 129 9.01 1.78 10.68
C TYR A 129 8.24 0.53 11.12
N HIS A 130 8.43 -0.61 10.46
CA HIS A 130 7.64 -1.82 10.68
C HIS A 130 7.75 -2.38 12.11
N ASN A 131 8.91 -2.25 12.76
CA ASN A 131 9.09 -2.70 14.15
C ASN A 131 8.16 -1.99 15.15
N GLN A 132 7.65 -0.79 14.84
CA GLN A 132 6.64 -0.12 15.66
C GLN A 132 5.28 -0.83 15.60
N LEU A 133 5.00 -1.56 14.52
CA LEU A 133 3.72 -2.23 14.31
C LEU A 133 3.62 -3.52 15.12
N ILE A 134 4.74 -4.23 15.33
CA ILE A 134 4.78 -5.55 15.98
C ILE A 134 4.04 -5.57 17.33
N PRO A 135 4.30 -4.65 18.28
CA PRO A 135 3.59 -4.64 19.57
C PRO A 135 2.12 -4.23 19.46
N LEU A 136 1.68 -3.71 18.33
CA LEU A 136 0.30 -3.27 18.09
C LEU A 136 -0.56 -4.35 17.41
N MET A 137 0.10 -5.41 16.91
CA MET A 137 -0.56 -6.53 16.23
C MET A 137 -1.37 -7.36 17.23
N GLN A 138 -2.52 -7.85 16.77
CA GLN A 138 -3.45 -8.66 17.59
C GLN A 138 -3.80 -9.95 16.83
N GLY A 139 -3.99 -11.02 17.58
CA GLY A 139 -4.33 -12.35 17.06
C GLY A 139 -3.26 -13.39 17.39
N ILE A 140 -3.61 -14.67 17.24
CA ILE A 140 -2.72 -15.82 17.56
C ILE A 140 -2.33 -16.58 16.29
N LYS A 141 -3.32 -16.96 15.47
CA LYS A 141 -3.08 -17.67 14.18
C LYS A 141 -3.11 -16.73 12.99
N VAL A 142 -4.05 -15.81 13.02
CA VAL A 142 -4.16 -14.73 12.07
C VAL A 142 -3.93 -13.45 12.83
N THR A 143 -2.94 -12.70 12.42
CA THR A 143 -2.52 -11.45 13.05
C THR A 143 -3.08 -10.28 12.26
N SER A 144 -3.55 -9.26 12.95
CA SER A 144 -4.09 -8.06 12.32
C SER A 144 -3.65 -6.78 13.04
N ILE A 145 -3.67 -5.67 12.32
CA ILE A 145 -3.45 -4.34 12.87
C ILE A 145 -4.61 -3.42 12.50
N SER A 146 -5.09 -2.64 13.47
CA SER A 146 -6.17 -1.70 13.23
C SER A 146 -5.66 -0.41 12.59
N LYS A 147 -6.52 0.23 11.79
CA LYS A 147 -6.27 1.56 11.23
C LYS A 147 -5.90 2.59 12.30
N SER A 148 -6.61 2.60 13.43
CA SER A 148 -6.35 3.53 14.52
C SER A 148 -5.00 3.28 15.19
N ALA A 149 -4.58 2.03 15.33
CA ALA A 149 -3.25 1.71 15.86
C ALA A 149 -2.16 2.24 14.93
N MET A 150 -2.28 2.02 13.63
CA MET A 150 -1.32 2.55 12.65
C MET A 150 -1.26 4.08 12.63
N GLN A 151 -2.40 4.76 12.67
CA GLN A 151 -2.46 6.23 12.65
C GLN A 151 -1.72 6.88 13.82
N ASN A 152 -1.56 6.17 14.94
CA ASN A 152 -0.85 6.63 16.13
C ASN A 152 0.67 6.32 16.12
N THR A 153 1.18 5.60 15.13
CA THR A 153 2.62 5.37 14.97
C THR A 153 3.35 6.63 14.53
N ASP A 154 4.67 6.63 14.71
CA ASP A 154 5.50 7.76 14.30
C ASP A 154 6.09 7.51 12.91
N ILE A 155 6.05 8.53 12.05
CA ILE A 155 6.74 8.55 10.77
C ILE A 155 7.86 9.61 10.83
N VAL A 156 9.06 9.21 10.43
CA VAL A 156 10.25 10.08 10.44
C VAL A 156 10.82 10.14 9.03
N TYR A 157 10.78 11.30 8.40
CA TYR A 157 11.13 11.44 6.99
C TYR A 157 11.86 12.74 6.70
N PRO A 158 12.71 12.81 5.65
CA PRO A 158 13.33 14.03 5.21
C PRO A 158 12.29 14.95 4.56
N LYS A 159 12.33 16.25 4.90
CA LYS A 159 11.43 17.26 4.28
C LYS A 159 11.71 17.46 2.80
N SER A 160 12.95 17.26 2.37
CA SER A 160 13.33 17.42 0.98
C SER A 160 12.86 16.25 0.13
N VAL A 161 11.98 16.53 -0.83
CA VAL A 161 11.53 15.56 -1.85
C VAL A 161 12.73 15.02 -2.67
N GLU A 162 13.78 15.83 -2.83
CA GLU A 162 15.03 15.42 -3.49
C GLU A 162 15.78 14.34 -2.69
N GLU A 163 15.86 14.51 -1.36
CA GLU A 163 16.46 13.51 -0.47
C GLU A 163 15.62 12.22 -0.45
N GLN A 164 14.29 12.33 -0.35
CA GLN A 164 13.38 11.21 -0.46
C GLN A 164 13.59 10.45 -1.79
N SER A 165 13.70 11.18 -2.91
CA SER A 165 13.95 10.60 -4.23
C SER A 165 15.27 9.83 -4.30
N ARG A 166 16.34 10.38 -3.73
CA ARG A 166 17.64 9.69 -3.66
C ARG A 166 17.55 8.38 -2.86
N ILE A 167 16.84 8.41 -1.74
CA ILE A 167 16.63 7.21 -0.90
C ILE A 167 15.82 6.17 -1.66
N GLY A 168 14.67 6.54 -2.22
CA GLY A 168 13.80 5.62 -2.97
C GLY A 168 14.52 5.01 -4.17
N ASN A 169 15.20 5.81 -4.97
CA ASN A 169 15.96 5.34 -6.14
C ASN A 169 17.12 4.41 -5.76
N TYR A 170 17.76 4.65 -4.62
CA TYR A 170 18.82 3.77 -4.13
C TYR A 170 18.29 2.36 -3.85
N PHE A 171 17.20 2.23 -3.11
CA PHE A 171 16.60 0.93 -2.80
C PHE A 171 16.03 0.26 -4.05
N GLN A 172 15.37 1.00 -4.92
CA GLN A 172 14.86 0.47 -6.20
C GLN A 172 15.99 -0.08 -7.08
N SER A 173 17.15 0.57 -7.07
CA SER A 173 18.33 0.09 -7.79
C SER A 173 18.89 -1.20 -7.19
N LEU A 174 18.87 -1.33 -5.86
CA LEU A 174 19.27 -2.57 -5.18
C LEU A 174 18.34 -3.74 -5.54
N ASP A 175 17.02 -3.52 -5.52
CA ASP A 175 16.04 -4.55 -5.91
C ASP A 175 16.25 -5.01 -7.35
N SER A 176 16.51 -4.07 -8.25
CA SER A 176 16.80 -4.39 -9.66
C SER A 176 18.06 -5.25 -9.78
N LEU A 177 19.10 -4.98 -9.01
CA LEU A 177 20.33 -5.78 -9.00
C LEU A 177 20.09 -7.19 -8.42
N ILE A 178 19.30 -7.31 -7.36
CA ILE A 178 18.96 -8.60 -6.75
C ILE A 178 18.18 -9.46 -7.76
N THR A 179 17.20 -8.89 -8.43
CA THR A 179 16.37 -9.60 -9.43
C THR A 179 17.19 -10.09 -10.63
N LEU A 180 18.22 -9.35 -11.04
CA LEU A 180 19.11 -9.75 -12.14
C LEU A 180 20.02 -10.94 -11.80
N HIS A 181 20.18 -11.28 -10.53
CA HIS A 181 21.07 -12.34 -10.04
C HIS A 181 20.32 -13.58 -9.54
N GLN A 182 19.00 -13.59 -9.63
CA GLN A 182 18.11 -14.73 -9.33
C GLN A 182 17.71 -15.45 -10.62
#